data_fe1f9d492e20935ecd2c7ab9701caef2
#
_entry.id   fe1f9d492e20935ecd2c7ab9701caef2
#
_cell.length_a   1.000
_cell.length_b   1.000
_cell.length_c   1.000
_cell.angle_alpha   90.00
_cell.angle_beta   90.00
_cell.angle_gamma   90.00
#
_symmetry.space_group_name_H-M   'P 1'
#
loop_
_entity.id
_entity.type
_entity.pdbx_description
1 polymer ?
#
loop_
_entity_poly.entity_id
_entity_poly.type
_entity_poly.pdbx_seq_one_letter_code
_entity_poly.pdbx_strand_id
1 'polypeptide(L)'
;LLLVEPLLENYPQLPAAVEAGVKRVALADNLAVGGTTISKGVMGEAVRYAHEHQVSLDVVIAPRGGHSPYNDVELKMMEADLLEAQQLGVDGAIFGALTLQHQLDQEALRPLIAAAGGMTMTFSTAFDQIRPQDRGTAVDWLADQGFDHILSTGLANEDRLADWTMTKRLTDSVGLTLIPAGVAAHEAQEIATQLGTKILYGKKVLAL
;
A
#
# COMPACT_ATOMS: atom_id res chain seq x y z
N LEU A 1 -0.69 16.15 -13.57
CA LEU A 1 0.21 16.21 -12.43
C LEU A 1 0.47 14.79 -11.94
N LEU A 2 1.73 14.39 -11.77
CA LEU A 2 2.11 13.10 -11.20
C LEU A 2 2.08 13.22 -9.67
N LEU A 3 1.36 12.33 -9.00
CA LEU A 3 1.36 12.17 -7.57
C LEU A 3 2.46 11.15 -7.19
N VAL A 4 3.35 11.52 -6.31
CA VAL A 4 4.30 10.60 -5.71
C VAL A 4 3.92 10.36 -4.26
N GLU A 5 3.87 9.09 -3.86
CA GLU A 5 3.60 8.66 -2.49
C GLU A 5 4.86 8.02 -1.92
N PRO A 6 5.70 8.79 -1.20
CA PRO A 6 6.88 8.23 -0.57
C PRO A 6 6.50 7.32 0.59
N LEU A 7 7.14 6.14 0.64
CA LEU A 7 7.11 5.27 1.82
C LEU A 7 8.27 5.66 2.73
N LEU A 8 7.95 6.19 3.90
CA LEU A 8 8.92 6.67 4.88
C LEU A 8 9.00 5.71 6.08
N GLU A 9 10.20 5.61 6.65
CA GLU A 9 10.40 4.84 7.87
C GLU A 9 10.15 5.71 9.09
N ASN A 10 9.05 5.41 9.79
CA ASN A 10 8.65 6.13 10.99
C ASN A 10 8.42 7.65 10.71
N TYR A 11 8.55 8.50 11.73
CA TYR A 11 8.25 9.94 11.66
C TYR A 11 9.37 10.84 11.10
N PRO A 12 10.68 10.55 11.29
CA PRO A 12 11.74 11.54 11.11
C PRO A 12 11.80 12.22 9.74
N GLN A 13 11.43 11.51 8.67
CA GLN A 13 11.46 12.06 7.32
C GLN A 13 10.15 12.74 6.89
N LEU A 14 9.09 12.63 7.69
CA LEU A 14 7.78 13.20 7.35
C LEU A 14 7.81 14.71 7.13
N PRO A 15 8.46 15.53 8.00
CA PRO A 15 8.54 16.96 7.77
C PRO A 15 9.24 17.33 6.45
N ALA A 16 10.35 16.68 6.13
CA ALA A 16 11.07 16.92 4.88
C ALA A 16 10.26 16.57 3.64
N ALA A 17 9.50 15.47 3.69
CA ALA A 17 8.60 15.09 2.60
C ALA A 17 7.47 16.12 2.41
N VAL A 18 6.89 16.61 3.48
CA VAL A 18 5.88 17.68 3.45
C VAL A 18 6.46 18.98 2.86
N GLU A 19 7.65 19.40 3.28
CA GLU A 19 8.35 20.57 2.73
C GLU A 19 8.67 20.41 1.24
N ALA A 20 8.94 19.18 0.78
CA ALA A 20 9.11 18.86 -0.64
C ALA A 20 7.81 18.92 -1.45
N GLY A 21 6.66 19.19 -0.80
CA GLY A 21 5.37 19.43 -1.45
C GLY A 21 4.58 18.18 -1.79
N VAL A 22 4.88 17.03 -1.17
CA VAL A 22 4.05 15.81 -1.36
C VAL A 22 2.62 16.07 -0.87
N LYS A 23 1.66 15.37 -1.46
CA LYS A 23 0.24 15.45 -1.08
C LYS A 23 -0.27 14.17 -0.43
N ARG A 24 0.51 13.11 -0.50
CA ARG A 24 0.22 11.82 0.10
C ARG A 24 1.53 11.16 0.52
N VAL A 25 1.51 10.49 1.66
CA VAL A 25 2.68 9.80 2.24
C VAL A 25 2.23 8.51 2.90
N ALA A 26 3.04 7.47 2.81
CA ALA A 26 2.83 6.24 3.56
C ALA A 26 3.92 6.09 4.63
N LEU A 27 3.55 5.62 5.82
CA LEU A 27 4.46 5.32 6.90
C LEU A 27 4.47 3.84 7.24
N ALA A 28 5.66 3.33 7.52
CA ALA A 28 5.89 2.01 8.10
C ALA A 28 7.10 2.05 9.01
N ASP A 29 7.23 1.07 9.89
CA ASP A 29 8.48 0.76 10.57
C ASP A 29 9.21 -0.33 9.81
N ASN A 30 10.50 -0.51 10.11
CA ASN A 30 11.28 -1.68 9.73
C ASN A 30 11.25 -1.96 8.21
N LEU A 31 11.56 -0.93 7.42
CA LEU A 31 11.55 -1.02 5.96
C LEU A 31 12.55 -2.06 5.40
N ALA A 32 13.53 -2.48 6.20
CA ALA A 32 14.48 -3.53 5.83
C ALA A 32 13.81 -4.89 5.57
N VAL A 33 12.67 -5.14 6.23
CA VAL A 33 11.88 -6.39 6.06
C VAL A 33 10.58 -6.18 5.26
N GLY A 34 10.44 -5.04 4.59
CA GLY A 34 9.28 -4.72 3.76
C GLY A 34 8.28 -3.76 4.38
N GLY A 35 8.46 -3.42 5.65
CA GLY A 35 7.57 -2.54 6.41
C GLY A 35 6.68 -3.30 7.40
N THR A 36 6.59 -2.78 8.62
CA THR A 36 5.68 -3.24 9.67
C THR A 36 4.86 -2.07 10.19
N THR A 37 3.84 -2.34 11.00
CA THR A 37 2.99 -1.29 11.56
C THR A 37 3.80 -0.36 12.47
N ILE A 38 3.64 0.96 12.31
CA ILE A 38 4.21 1.97 13.21
C ILE A 38 3.47 1.96 14.56
N SER A 39 4.12 2.47 15.61
CA SER A 39 3.47 2.56 16.92
C SER A 39 2.30 3.55 16.92
N LYS A 40 1.34 3.34 17.82
CA LYS A 40 0.21 4.26 18.05
C LYS A 40 0.67 5.70 18.24
N GLY A 41 1.73 5.92 19.02
CA GLY A 41 2.26 7.26 19.28
C GLY A 41 2.78 7.94 18.03
N VAL A 42 3.54 7.23 17.20
CA VAL A 42 4.00 7.72 15.89
C VAL A 42 2.81 8.01 14.98
N MET A 43 1.84 7.10 14.92
CA MET A 43 0.65 7.23 14.08
C MET A 43 -0.15 8.49 14.42
N GLY A 44 -0.43 8.73 15.69
CA GLY A 44 -1.18 9.90 16.15
C GLY A 44 -0.48 11.23 15.86
N GLU A 45 0.84 11.33 16.12
CA GLU A 45 1.61 12.52 15.81
C GLU A 45 1.75 12.76 14.31
N ALA A 46 1.93 11.67 13.53
CA ALA A 46 2.04 11.77 12.08
C ALA A 46 0.72 12.23 11.42
N VAL A 47 -0.43 11.70 11.84
CA VAL A 47 -1.76 12.15 11.36
C VAL A 47 -1.94 13.63 11.64
N ARG A 48 -1.71 14.06 12.88
CA ARG A 48 -1.85 15.47 13.26
C ARG A 48 -0.98 16.38 12.38
N TYR A 49 0.31 16.03 12.24
CA TYR A 49 1.24 16.83 11.43
C TYR A 49 0.85 16.85 9.95
N ALA A 50 0.52 15.70 9.37
CA ALA A 50 0.12 15.60 7.97
C ALA A 50 -1.13 16.42 7.67
N HIS A 51 -2.17 16.32 8.50
CA HIS A 51 -3.42 17.06 8.34
C HIS A 51 -3.24 18.57 8.50
N GLU A 52 -2.41 19.02 9.44
CA GLU A 52 -2.05 20.46 9.58
C GLU A 52 -1.44 21.02 8.29
N HIS A 53 -0.78 20.17 7.48
CA HIS A 53 -0.14 20.55 6.22
C HIS A 53 -0.93 20.11 4.96
N GLN A 54 -2.16 19.62 5.13
CA GLN A 54 -3.02 19.16 4.03
C GLN A 54 -2.38 18.02 3.20
N VAL A 55 -1.74 17.09 3.89
CA VAL A 55 -1.15 15.87 3.33
C VAL A 55 -1.94 14.67 3.83
N SER A 56 -2.32 13.77 2.92
CA SER A 56 -2.96 12.50 3.25
C SER A 56 -1.92 11.51 3.78
N LEU A 57 -2.27 10.80 4.84
CA LEU A 57 -1.41 9.82 5.50
C LEU A 57 -1.98 8.42 5.38
N ASP A 58 -1.23 7.54 4.73
CA ASP A 58 -1.48 6.11 4.73
C ASP A 58 -0.52 5.39 5.68
N VAL A 59 -0.95 4.28 6.26
CA VAL A 59 -0.11 3.44 7.12
C VAL A 59 -0.06 2.00 6.64
N VAL A 60 1.11 1.40 6.73
CA VAL A 60 1.27 -0.04 6.48
C VAL A 60 0.81 -0.79 7.73
N ILE A 61 -0.05 -1.78 7.53
CA ILE A 61 -0.53 -2.67 8.58
C ILE A 61 0.02 -4.07 8.34
N ALA A 62 1.06 -4.42 9.09
CA ALA A 62 1.73 -5.70 9.02
C ALA A 62 2.38 -6.03 10.36
N PRO A 63 2.07 -7.16 10.99
CA PRO A 63 2.58 -7.50 12.34
C PRO A 63 4.06 -7.90 12.31
N ARG A 64 4.59 -8.25 11.14
CA ARG A 64 5.98 -8.65 10.90
C ARG A 64 6.35 -8.51 9.43
N GLY A 65 7.63 -8.66 9.12
CA GLY A 65 8.11 -8.79 7.75
C GLY A 65 7.64 -10.08 7.06
N GLY A 66 7.68 -10.08 5.73
CA GLY A 66 7.13 -11.14 4.89
C GLY A 66 5.61 -11.03 4.72
N HIS A 67 5.08 -11.71 3.69
CA HIS A 67 3.71 -11.43 3.27
C HIS A 67 2.65 -12.43 3.70
N SER A 68 2.97 -13.49 4.40
CA SER A 68 1.95 -14.45 4.82
C SER A 68 2.41 -15.93 4.73
N PRO A 69 1.63 -16.88 5.10
CA PRO A 69 0.32 -16.68 5.76
C PRO A 69 0.47 -16.11 7.16
N TYR A 70 -0.51 -15.34 7.59
CA TYR A 70 -0.61 -14.90 8.98
C TYR A 70 -1.39 -15.90 9.80
N ASN A 71 -1.01 -16.09 11.06
CA ASN A 71 -1.78 -16.89 12.00
C ASN A 71 -2.89 -16.04 12.67
N ASP A 72 -3.79 -16.70 13.43
CA ASP A 72 -4.93 -16.04 14.06
C ASP A 72 -4.53 -14.91 15.01
N VAL A 73 -3.39 -15.04 15.70
CA VAL A 73 -2.90 -14.00 16.61
C VAL A 73 -2.40 -12.79 15.82
N GLU A 74 -1.66 -13.02 14.73
CA GLU A 74 -1.18 -11.96 13.83
C GLU A 74 -2.36 -11.22 13.18
N LEU A 75 -3.39 -11.94 12.76
CA LEU A 75 -4.60 -11.33 12.18
C LEU A 75 -5.34 -10.46 13.22
N LYS A 76 -5.42 -10.89 14.48
CA LYS A 76 -5.98 -10.07 15.56
C LYS A 76 -5.15 -8.82 15.85
N MET A 77 -3.81 -8.90 15.74
CA MET A 77 -2.94 -7.72 15.84
C MET A 77 -3.24 -6.73 14.71
N MET A 78 -3.33 -7.21 13.46
CA MET A 78 -3.66 -6.38 12.30
C MET A 78 -5.04 -5.72 12.44
N GLU A 79 -6.05 -6.45 12.90
CA GLU A 79 -7.39 -5.92 13.13
C GLU A 79 -7.36 -4.80 14.18
N ALA A 80 -6.65 -5.01 15.30
CA ALA A 80 -6.50 -3.99 16.34
C ALA A 80 -5.77 -2.75 15.83
N ASP A 81 -4.70 -2.92 15.05
CA ASP A 81 -3.95 -1.82 14.45
C ASP A 81 -4.81 -1.01 13.45
N LEU A 82 -5.65 -1.68 12.65
CA LEU A 82 -6.60 -1.03 11.73
C LEU A 82 -7.65 -0.21 12.48
N LEU A 83 -8.24 -0.75 13.54
CA LEU A 83 -9.20 -0.03 14.38
C LEU A 83 -8.55 1.19 15.05
N GLU A 84 -7.31 1.06 15.50
CA GLU A 84 -6.56 2.17 16.09
C GLU A 84 -6.24 3.25 15.03
N ALA A 85 -5.82 2.85 13.83
CA ALA A 85 -5.58 3.77 12.72
C ALA A 85 -6.84 4.57 12.35
N GLN A 86 -7.99 3.87 12.26
CA GLN A 86 -9.28 4.52 12.00
C GLN A 86 -9.64 5.54 13.09
N GLN A 87 -9.48 5.17 14.37
CA GLN A 87 -9.79 6.07 15.49
C GLN A 87 -8.89 7.31 15.53
N LEU A 88 -7.63 7.18 15.13
CA LEU A 88 -6.68 8.29 15.05
C LEU A 88 -6.90 9.19 13.82
N GLY A 89 -7.75 8.79 12.87
CA GLY A 89 -8.06 9.55 11.68
C GLY A 89 -7.04 9.39 10.55
N VAL A 90 -6.37 8.23 10.48
CA VAL A 90 -5.53 7.85 9.32
C VAL A 90 -6.40 7.83 8.05
N ASP A 91 -5.88 8.36 6.96
CA ASP A 91 -6.63 8.49 5.71
C ASP A 91 -6.70 7.18 4.93
N GLY A 92 -5.64 6.36 4.99
CA GLY A 92 -5.60 5.09 4.27
C GLY A 92 -4.77 4.01 4.96
N ALA A 93 -5.10 2.76 4.68
CA ALA A 93 -4.40 1.60 5.19
C ALA A 93 -3.89 0.69 4.06
N ILE A 94 -2.63 0.27 4.17
CA ILE A 94 -1.98 -0.63 3.22
C ILE A 94 -1.80 -1.98 3.91
N PHE A 95 -2.52 -3.00 3.46
CA PHE A 95 -2.47 -4.33 4.06
C PHE A 95 -2.76 -5.42 3.03
N GLY A 96 -2.53 -6.68 3.39
CA GLY A 96 -2.82 -7.83 2.55
C GLY A 96 -2.63 -9.13 3.32
N ALA A 97 -3.33 -10.17 2.90
CA ALA A 97 -3.17 -11.52 3.41
C ALA A 97 -3.34 -12.54 2.29
N LEU A 98 -2.44 -13.51 2.25
CA LEU A 98 -2.46 -14.60 1.27
C LEU A 98 -2.44 -15.95 1.99
N THR A 99 -2.99 -16.97 1.33
CA THR A 99 -2.87 -18.37 1.75
C THR A 99 -1.46 -18.91 1.45
N LEU A 100 -1.16 -20.12 1.94
CA LEU A 100 0.06 -20.86 1.59
C LEU A 100 0.20 -21.13 0.07
N GLN A 101 -0.92 -21.13 -0.66
CA GLN A 101 -0.96 -21.34 -2.11
C GLN A 101 -0.82 -20.01 -2.89
N HIS A 102 -0.47 -18.92 -2.22
CA HIS A 102 -0.37 -17.58 -2.81
C HIS A 102 -1.68 -17.10 -3.48
N GLN A 103 -2.80 -17.41 -2.88
CA GLN A 103 -4.12 -16.87 -3.24
C GLN A 103 -4.57 -15.89 -2.17
N LEU A 104 -5.52 -15.01 -2.49
CA LEU A 104 -6.13 -14.14 -1.47
C LEU A 104 -6.70 -15.00 -0.33
N ASP A 105 -6.31 -14.67 0.90
CA ASP A 105 -6.94 -15.24 2.08
C ASP A 105 -8.21 -14.43 2.40
N GLN A 106 -9.28 -14.77 1.69
CA GLN A 106 -10.55 -14.05 1.78
C GLN A 106 -11.15 -14.11 3.19
N GLU A 107 -10.96 -15.23 3.90
CA GLU A 107 -11.44 -15.39 5.27
C GLU A 107 -10.72 -14.46 6.23
N ALA A 108 -9.40 -14.39 6.13
CA ALA A 108 -8.58 -13.47 6.91
C ALA A 108 -8.83 -11.99 6.54
N LEU A 109 -9.05 -11.69 5.26
CA LEU A 109 -9.24 -10.32 4.80
C LEU A 109 -10.57 -9.69 5.22
N ARG A 110 -11.67 -10.45 5.34
CA ARG A 110 -12.99 -9.90 5.68
C ARG A 110 -13.02 -9.09 6.99
N PRO A 111 -12.52 -9.60 8.15
CA PRO A 111 -12.48 -8.80 9.37
C PRO A 111 -11.53 -7.60 9.26
N LEU A 112 -10.41 -7.72 8.53
CA LEU A 112 -9.49 -6.60 8.31
C LEU A 112 -10.16 -5.48 7.49
N ILE A 113 -10.89 -5.83 6.44
CA ILE A 113 -11.67 -4.87 5.63
C ILE A 113 -12.71 -4.17 6.49
N ALA A 114 -13.41 -4.90 7.35
CA ALA A 114 -14.39 -4.31 8.26
C ALA A 114 -13.74 -3.33 9.25
N ALA A 115 -12.55 -3.66 9.79
CA ALA A 115 -11.80 -2.79 10.68
C ALA A 115 -11.23 -1.55 9.96
N ALA A 116 -10.93 -1.66 8.66
CA ALA A 116 -10.44 -0.55 7.83
C ALA A 116 -11.56 0.41 7.36
N GLY A 117 -12.81 0.16 7.73
CA GLY A 117 -13.96 0.92 7.22
C GLY A 117 -13.83 2.43 7.37
N GLY A 118 -14.07 3.16 6.28
CA GLY A 118 -13.93 4.62 6.19
C GLY A 118 -12.54 5.11 5.78
N MET A 119 -11.51 4.28 5.80
CA MET A 119 -10.20 4.57 5.24
C MET A 119 -10.11 4.14 3.77
N THR A 120 -9.25 4.79 3.00
CA THR A 120 -8.82 4.26 1.68
C THR A 120 -8.09 2.93 1.88
N MET A 121 -8.48 1.89 1.16
CA MET A 121 -7.87 0.57 1.28
C MET A 121 -6.94 0.28 0.10
N THR A 122 -5.69 -0.01 0.40
CA THR A 122 -4.68 -0.39 -0.58
C THR A 122 -4.20 -1.82 -0.30
N PHE A 123 -4.35 -2.71 -1.28
CA PHE A 123 -3.78 -4.05 -1.16
C PHE A 123 -2.27 -3.99 -1.36
N SER A 124 -1.52 -4.54 -0.42
CA SER A 124 -0.06 -4.44 -0.36
C SER A 124 0.64 -5.17 -1.51
N THR A 125 1.97 -5.03 -1.59
CA THR A 125 2.82 -5.77 -2.54
C THR A 125 2.78 -7.30 -2.39
N ALA A 126 2.04 -7.84 -1.43
CA ALA A 126 1.66 -9.25 -1.40
C ALA A 126 1.02 -9.69 -2.72
N PHE A 127 0.39 -8.78 -3.45
CA PHE A 127 -0.18 -9.02 -4.77
C PHE A 127 0.81 -9.64 -5.76
N ASP A 128 2.07 -9.27 -5.69
CA ASP A 128 3.12 -9.78 -6.59
C ASP A 128 3.37 -11.29 -6.42
N GLN A 129 2.98 -11.88 -5.29
CA GLN A 129 3.08 -13.32 -5.05
C GLN A 129 1.91 -14.11 -5.65
N ILE A 130 0.82 -13.45 -6.03
CA ILE A 130 -0.31 -14.11 -6.69
C ILE A 130 0.11 -14.50 -8.10
N ARG A 131 -0.11 -15.77 -8.45
CA ARG A 131 0.25 -16.29 -9.78
C ARG A 131 -0.48 -15.50 -10.87
N PRO A 132 0.18 -15.18 -12.00
CA PRO A 132 -0.42 -14.37 -13.06
C PRO A 132 -1.82 -14.80 -13.50
N GLN A 133 -2.05 -16.13 -13.62
CA GLN A 133 -3.35 -16.67 -14.02
C GLN A 133 -4.46 -16.47 -12.98
N ASP A 134 -4.13 -16.23 -11.71
CA ASP A 134 -5.09 -16.07 -10.62
C ASP A 134 -5.37 -14.57 -10.33
N ARG A 135 -4.58 -13.64 -10.90
CA ARG A 135 -4.67 -12.20 -10.62
C ARG A 135 -6.01 -11.60 -11.06
N GLY A 136 -6.59 -12.06 -12.17
CA GLY A 136 -7.91 -11.58 -12.60
C GLY A 136 -8.97 -11.78 -11.52
N THR A 137 -9.11 -13.01 -11.04
CA THR A 137 -10.06 -13.35 -9.96
C THR A 137 -9.75 -12.59 -8.66
N ALA A 138 -8.46 -12.38 -8.34
CA ALA A 138 -8.08 -11.62 -7.17
C ALA A 138 -8.47 -10.13 -7.29
N VAL A 139 -8.23 -9.53 -8.45
CA VAL A 139 -8.60 -8.13 -8.73
C VAL A 139 -10.11 -7.92 -8.66
N ASP A 140 -10.89 -8.82 -9.27
CA ASP A 140 -12.35 -8.78 -9.20
C ASP A 140 -12.83 -8.82 -7.74
N TRP A 141 -12.31 -9.75 -6.94
CA TRP A 141 -12.70 -9.86 -5.55
C TRP A 141 -12.30 -8.63 -4.73
N LEU A 142 -11.09 -8.08 -4.91
CA LEU A 142 -10.66 -6.89 -4.20
C LEU A 142 -11.55 -5.67 -4.53
N ALA A 143 -11.95 -5.53 -5.80
CA ALA A 143 -12.88 -4.49 -6.21
C ALA A 143 -14.25 -4.65 -5.53
N ASP A 144 -14.80 -5.87 -5.53
CA ASP A 144 -16.07 -6.19 -4.88
C ASP A 144 -16.06 -5.94 -3.36
N GLN A 145 -14.88 -6.04 -2.73
CA GLN A 145 -14.71 -5.77 -1.30
C GLN A 145 -14.41 -4.29 -0.99
N GLY A 146 -14.33 -3.42 -1.99
CA GLY A 146 -14.17 -1.99 -1.82
C GLY A 146 -12.73 -1.53 -1.63
N PHE A 147 -11.73 -2.30 -2.08
CA PHE A 147 -10.38 -1.75 -2.19
C PHE A 147 -10.34 -0.66 -3.26
N ASP A 148 -9.49 0.33 -3.05
CA ASP A 148 -9.25 1.45 -3.98
C ASP A 148 -8.03 1.21 -4.85
N HIS A 149 -6.98 0.64 -4.24
CA HIS A 149 -5.68 0.51 -4.86
C HIS A 149 -5.06 -0.87 -4.68
N ILE A 150 -4.15 -1.21 -5.60
CA ILE A 150 -3.24 -2.36 -5.49
C ILE A 150 -1.81 -1.85 -5.68
N LEU A 151 -0.90 -2.17 -4.75
CA LEU A 151 0.53 -1.97 -4.92
C LEU A 151 1.16 -3.16 -5.63
N SER A 152 2.00 -2.91 -6.62
CA SER A 152 2.83 -3.94 -7.25
C SER A 152 4.23 -3.41 -7.56
N THR A 153 5.25 -4.18 -7.23
CA THR A 153 6.64 -3.92 -7.63
C THR A 153 6.98 -4.49 -9.01
N GLY A 154 6.06 -5.25 -9.58
CA GLY A 154 6.28 -6.09 -10.75
C GLY A 154 6.97 -7.41 -10.41
N LEU A 155 6.91 -8.37 -11.31
CA LEU A 155 7.56 -9.67 -11.12
C LEU A 155 9.08 -9.53 -11.21
N ALA A 156 9.79 -10.09 -10.23
CA ALA A 156 11.24 -9.90 -10.04
C ALA A 156 12.12 -10.40 -11.21
N ASN A 157 11.62 -11.34 -12.01
CA ASN A 157 12.36 -11.99 -13.11
C ASN A 157 11.80 -11.64 -14.49
N GLU A 158 10.87 -10.69 -14.59
CA GLU A 158 10.22 -10.29 -15.82
C GLU A 158 10.38 -8.79 -16.06
N ASP A 159 10.00 -8.34 -17.25
CA ASP A 159 9.90 -6.93 -17.52
C ASP A 159 8.80 -6.31 -16.65
N ARG A 160 9.20 -5.51 -15.65
CA ARG A 160 8.30 -4.82 -14.71
C ARG A 160 7.21 -4.04 -15.44
N LEU A 161 7.58 -3.38 -16.54
CA LEU A 161 6.64 -2.57 -17.31
C LEU A 161 5.57 -3.42 -17.99
N ALA A 162 5.95 -4.58 -18.51
CA ALA A 162 5.01 -5.51 -19.12
C ALA A 162 4.05 -6.09 -18.06
N ASP A 163 4.56 -6.48 -16.89
CA ASP A 163 3.75 -6.98 -15.77
C ASP A 163 2.79 -5.92 -15.24
N TRP A 164 3.25 -4.69 -15.01
CA TRP A 164 2.39 -3.58 -14.62
C TRP A 164 1.35 -3.22 -15.67
N THR A 165 1.71 -3.29 -16.97
CA THR A 165 0.76 -3.02 -18.06
C THR A 165 -0.37 -4.05 -18.06
N MET A 166 -0.04 -5.33 -17.86
CA MET A 166 -1.04 -6.40 -17.76
C MET A 166 -1.92 -6.20 -16.51
N THR A 167 -1.32 -5.99 -15.36
CA THR A 167 -2.04 -5.78 -14.09
C THR A 167 -2.92 -4.53 -14.17
N LYS A 168 -2.44 -3.45 -14.77
CA LYS A 168 -3.23 -2.23 -14.96
C LYS A 168 -4.49 -2.46 -15.79
N ARG A 169 -4.42 -3.26 -16.84
CA ARG A 169 -5.62 -3.62 -17.63
C ARG A 169 -6.68 -4.33 -16.79
N LEU A 170 -6.25 -5.22 -15.89
CA LEU A 170 -7.15 -5.91 -14.97
C LEU A 170 -7.79 -4.91 -13.99
N THR A 171 -6.98 -4.06 -13.36
CA THR A 171 -7.48 -3.10 -12.36
C THR A 171 -8.39 -2.05 -12.99
N ASP A 172 -8.03 -1.50 -14.16
CA ASP A 172 -8.84 -0.51 -14.87
C ASP A 172 -10.23 -1.06 -15.24
N SER A 173 -10.35 -2.36 -15.54
CA SER A 173 -11.62 -2.98 -15.94
C SER A 173 -12.67 -3.03 -14.82
N VAL A 174 -12.23 -2.94 -13.56
CA VAL A 174 -13.09 -3.00 -12.36
C VAL A 174 -13.06 -1.73 -11.51
N GLY A 175 -12.37 -0.67 -11.98
CA GLY A 175 -12.29 0.60 -11.29
C GLY A 175 -11.27 0.68 -10.15
N LEU A 176 -10.40 -0.31 -10.01
CA LEU A 176 -9.25 -0.26 -9.11
C LEU A 176 -8.10 0.55 -9.74
N THR A 177 -7.25 1.11 -8.91
CA THR A 177 -6.03 1.77 -9.37
C THR A 177 -4.80 0.93 -9.05
N LEU A 178 -4.04 0.53 -10.09
CA LEU A 178 -2.70 0.01 -9.88
C LEU A 178 -1.76 1.17 -9.52
N ILE A 179 -1.03 1.03 -8.43
CA ILE A 179 0.06 1.92 -8.04
C ILE A 179 1.38 1.18 -8.20
N PRO A 180 2.19 1.50 -9.21
CA PRO A 180 3.53 0.94 -9.36
C PRO A 180 4.40 1.30 -8.15
N ALA A 181 4.96 0.27 -7.51
CA ALA A 181 5.77 0.38 -6.30
C ALA A 181 7.26 0.12 -6.59
N GLY A 182 8.13 0.64 -5.73
CA GLY A 182 9.58 0.47 -5.88
C GLY A 182 10.20 1.30 -7.01
N VAL A 183 9.50 2.34 -7.44
CA VAL A 183 9.95 3.28 -8.47
C VAL A 183 10.91 4.29 -7.84
N ALA A 184 12.03 4.57 -8.52
CA ALA A 184 12.98 5.61 -8.09
C ALA A 184 12.63 6.97 -8.71
N ALA A 185 13.02 8.07 -8.06
CA ALA A 185 12.70 9.41 -8.51
C ALA A 185 13.16 9.71 -9.95
N HIS A 186 14.33 9.19 -10.35
CA HIS A 186 14.88 9.43 -11.69
C HIS A 186 14.13 8.72 -12.81
N GLU A 187 13.40 7.64 -12.55
CA GLU A 187 12.60 6.87 -13.53
C GLU A 187 11.10 7.19 -13.46
N ALA A 188 10.68 7.96 -12.45
CA ALA A 188 9.27 8.18 -12.15
C ALA A 188 8.46 8.76 -13.31
N GLN A 189 8.99 9.79 -13.97
CA GLN A 189 8.28 10.45 -15.08
C GLN A 189 8.17 9.55 -16.31
N GLU A 190 9.20 8.76 -16.60
CA GLU A 190 9.20 7.82 -17.72
C GLU A 190 8.18 6.70 -17.49
N ILE A 191 8.22 6.04 -16.33
CA ILE A 191 7.27 4.98 -15.95
C ILE A 191 5.83 5.50 -15.95
N ALA A 192 5.60 6.68 -15.37
CA ALA A 192 4.27 7.27 -15.35
C ALA A 192 3.72 7.52 -16.77
N THR A 193 4.57 7.96 -17.68
CA THR A 193 4.19 8.22 -19.07
C THR A 193 3.92 6.92 -19.83
N GLN A 194 4.78 5.92 -19.69
CA GLN A 194 4.65 4.63 -20.37
C GLN A 194 3.40 3.84 -19.92
N LEU A 195 3.11 3.86 -18.62
CA LEU A 195 1.94 3.19 -18.06
C LEU A 195 0.64 4.03 -18.14
N GLY A 196 0.76 5.33 -18.39
CA GLY A 196 -0.40 6.23 -18.29
C GLY A 196 -0.95 6.35 -16.85
N THR A 197 -0.09 6.14 -15.83
CA THR A 197 -0.47 6.29 -14.44
C THR A 197 -0.22 7.72 -13.93
N LYS A 198 -0.96 8.12 -12.90
CA LYS A 198 -0.81 9.43 -12.26
C LYS A 198 -0.29 9.33 -10.83
N ILE A 199 -0.03 8.11 -10.34
CA ILE A 199 0.45 7.87 -8.99
C ILE A 199 1.54 6.81 -8.99
N LEU A 200 2.58 7.03 -8.20
CA LEU A 200 3.71 6.12 -7.99
C LEU A 200 4.05 6.05 -6.50
N TYR A 201 4.56 4.91 -6.07
CA TYR A 201 4.86 4.62 -4.67
C TYR A 201 6.28 4.09 -4.48
N GLY A 202 6.93 4.44 -3.39
CA GLY A 202 8.19 3.81 -3.02
C GLY A 202 9.09 4.59 -2.08
N LYS A 203 10.08 3.88 -1.53
CA LYS A 203 11.10 4.43 -0.61
C LYS A 203 12.01 5.47 -1.28
N LYS A 204 12.16 5.41 -2.59
CA LYS A 204 13.08 6.26 -3.38
C LYS A 204 12.35 7.07 -4.45
N VAL A 205 11.03 7.12 -4.40
CA VAL A 205 10.22 7.86 -5.37
C VAL A 205 10.34 9.38 -5.20
N LEU A 206 10.78 9.80 -4.03
CA LEU A 206 11.14 11.17 -3.68
C LEU A 206 12.62 11.20 -3.28
N ALA A 207 13.37 12.15 -3.81
CA ALA A 207 14.74 12.42 -3.38
C ALA A 207 14.68 13.37 -2.17
N LEU A 208 14.87 12.80 -0.97
CA LEU A 208 14.97 13.53 0.30
C LEU A 208 16.41 13.59 0.76
#